data_775c40ebb86a3e7293a5df88c1bcec2e
#
_entry.id   775c40ebb86a3e7293a5df88c1bcec2e
#
_cell.length_a   1.000
_cell.length_b   1.000
_cell.length_c   1.000
_cell.angle_alpha   90.00
_cell.angle_beta   90.00
_cell.angle_gamma   90.00
#
_symmetry.space_group_name_H-M   'P 1'
#
loop_
_entity.id
_entity.type
_entity.pdbx_description
1 polymer ?
#
loop_
_entity_poly.entity_id
_entity_poly.type
_entity_poly.pdbx_seq_one_letter_code
_entity_poly.pdbx_strand_id
1 'polypeptide(L)'
;HTVVSDTDTEVAAHLVEEGYNGNLLEAVRYAASRLVGAYGLAVTCEQEPGTIVVTRKDSPIVLGSSEKGSYVASDIIAVIEATRDVVIMEDNQFAVMTPSGISYYDQQGEAITPEITHVDWDIDVAEKGGYPDFMLKEIHEQPRVVRDTLAGRMSGREIKIDELTLTRQELNYIDR
;
A
#
# COMPACT_ATOMS: atom_id res chain seq x y z
N HIS A 1 -4.89 4.43 27.95
CA HIS A 1 -3.48 4.46 27.55
C HIS A 1 -2.93 5.88 27.66
N THR A 2 -1.65 6.02 27.98
CA THR A 2 -0.96 7.32 27.97
C THR A 2 -0.09 7.36 26.73
N VAL A 3 -0.36 8.31 25.82
CA VAL A 3 0.47 8.52 24.63
C VAL A 3 1.75 9.25 25.06
N VAL A 4 2.92 8.72 24.67
CA VAL A 4 4.23 9.23 25.09
C VAL A 4 5.10 9.69 23.91
N SER A 5 4.76 9.32 22.68
CA SER A 5 5.45 9.75 21.44
C SER A 5 4.67 10.81 20.69
N ASP A 6 5.34 11.48 19.76
CA ASP A 6 4.73 12.48 18.87
C ASP A 6 4.15 11.86 17.58
N THR A 7 4.10 10.51 17.48
CA THR A 7 3.60 9.82 16.29
C THR A 7 2.20 9.27 16.50
N ASP A 8 1.35 9.39 15.50
CA ASP A 8 0.01 8.80 15.45
C ASP A 8 0.02 7.27 15.40
N THR A 9 1.13 6.67 14.97
CA THR A 9 1.32 5.21 14.94
C THR A 9 1.22 4.58 16.35
N GLU A 10 1.60 5.31 17.40
CA GLU A 10 1.40 4.85 18.79
C GLU A 10 -0.08 4.66 19.13
N VAL A 11 -0.94 5.54 18.65
CA VAL A 11 -2.39 5.40 18.83
C VAL A 11 -2.91 4.14 18.13
N ALA A 12 -2.39 3.83 16.94
CA ALA A 12 -2.75 2.59 16.24
C ALA A 12 -2.31 1.35 17.03
N ALA A 13 -1.12 1.35 17.63
CA ALA A 13 -0.64 0.27 18.49
C ALA A 13 -1.53 0.08 19.73
N HIS A 14 -1.94 1.17 20.38
CA HIS A 14 -2.86 1.11 21.53
C HIS A 14 -4.25 0.60 21.16
N LEU A 15 -4.76 0.94 19.98
CA LEU A 15 -6.03 0.39 19.49
C LEU A 15 -5.94 -1.12 19.23
N VAL A 16 -4.81 -1.60 18.70
CA VAL A 16 -4.59 -3.04 18.52
C VAL A 16 -4.53 -3.74 19.89
N GLU A 17 -3.81 -3.17 20.85
CA GLU A 17 -3.73 -3.71 22.22
C GLU A 17 -5.12 -3.76 22.86
N GLU A 18 -5.93 -2.70 22.75
CA GLU A 18 -7.30 -2.66 23.27
C GLU A 18 -8.21 -3.74 22.64
N GLY A 19 -8.06 -3.98 21.34
CA GLY A 19 -8.83 -4.97 20.60
C GLY A 19 -8.34 -6.41 20.78
N TYR A 20 -7.15 -6.62 21.38
CA TYR A 20 -6.54 -7.93 21.46
C TYR A 20 -7.20 -8.81 22.53
N ASN A 21 -7.71 -9.94 22.08
CA ASN A 21 -8.36 -10.95 22.93
C ASN A 21 -7.85 -12.39 22.67
N GLY A 22 -6.61 -12.51 22.15
CA GLY A 22 -6.02 -13.79 21.77
C GLY A 22 -6.10 -14.05 20.26
N ASN A 23 -6.45 -13.04 19.46
CA ASN A 23 -6.44 -13.12 17.98
C ASN A 23 -5.98 -11.79 17.40
N LEU A 24 -4.77 -11.78 16.82
CA LEU A 24 -4.16 -10.56 16.28
C LEU A 24 -4.91 -10.02 15.05
N LEU A 25 -5.46 -10.89 14.20
CA LEU A 25 -6.27 -10.44 13.05
C LEU A 25 -7.48 -9.64 13.52
N GLU A 26 -8.23 -10.13 14.50
CA GLU A 26 -9.40 -9.43 15.04
C GLU A 26 -9.01 -8.12 15.71
N ALA A 27 -7.88 -8.09 16.43
CA ALA A 27 -7.35 -6.88 17.04
C ALA A 27 -6.99 -5.80 16.01
N VAL A 28 -6.34 -6.19 14.91
CA VAL A 28 -5.98 -5.26 13.83
C VAL A 28 -7.24 -4.79 13.08
N ARG A 29 -8.23 -5.65 12.87
CA ARG A 29 -9.53 -5.27 12.28
C ARG A 29 -10.27 -4.28 13.16
N TYR A 30 -10.27 -4.50 14.48
CA TYR A 30 -10.84 -3.56 15.45
C TYR A 30 -10.16 -2.19 15.37
N ALA A 31 -8.82 -2.14 15.34
CA ALA A 31 -8.07 -0.91 15.18
C ALA A 31 -8.38 -0.22 13.84
N ALA A 32 -8.32 -0.95 12.72
CA ALA A 32 -8.59 -0.44 11.38
C ALA A 32 -9.99 0.18 11.27
N SER A 33 -11.00 -0.35 11.97
CA SER A 33 -12.35 0.19 11.98
C SER A 33 -12.47 1.57 12.63
N ARG A 34 -11.47 1.99 13.41
CA ARG A 34 -11.43 3.26 14.14
C ARG A 34 -10.44 4.26 13.55
N LEU A 35 -9.49 3.80 12.76
CA LEU A 35 -8.49 4.66 12.12
C LEU A 35 -9.13 5.47 10.98
N VAL A 36 -8.79 6.76 10.93
CA VAL A 36 -9.23 7.69 9.89
C VAL A 36 -8.00 8.20 9.14
N GLY A 37 -8.07 8.21 7.80
CA GLY A 37 -6.98 8.62 6.94
C GLY A 37 -6.28 7.45 6.26
N ALA A 38 -5.14 7.74 5.61
CA ALA A 38 -4.34 6.77 4.88
C ALA A 38 -3.37 6.05 5.83
N TYR A 39 -3.27 4.73 5.70
CA TYR A 39 -2.30 3.93 6.45
C TYR A 39 -1.91 2.65 5.71
N GLY A 40 -0.71 2.17 6.00
CA GLY A 40 -0.23 0.83 5.69
C GLY A 40 0.39 0.26 6.97
N LEU A 41 -0.17 -0.81 7.50
CA LEU A 41 0.23 -1.40 8.78
C LEU A 41 0.72 -2.82 8.60
N ALA A 42 1.84 -3.15 9.24
CA ALA A 42 2.30 -4.51 9.48
C ALA A 42 2.49 -4.67 10.99
N VAL A 43 1.68 -5.50 11.61
CA VAL A 43 1.55 -5.61 13.07
C VAL A 43 2.00 -6.98 13.53
N THR A 44 2.82 -7.00 14.56
CA THR A 44 3.24 -8.21 15.30
C THR A 44 2.85 -8.08 16.76
N CYS A 45 2.67 -9.19 17.45
CA CYS A 45 2.51 -9.16 18.90
C CYS A 45 3.32 -10.30 19.58
N GLU A 46 3.68 -10.07 20.81
CA GLU A 46 4.50 -11.02 21.59
C GLU A 46 3.74 -12.34 21.87
N GLN A 47 2.42 -12.27 21.97
CA GLN A 47 1.55 -13.41 22.29
C GLN A 47 1.32 -14.35 21.10
N GLU A 48 1.57 -13.88 19.87
CA GLU A 48 1.47 -14.67 18.62
C GLU A 48 2.80 -14.60 17.83
N PRO A 49 3.88 -15.19 18.35
CA PRO A 49 5.18 -15.12 17.69
C PRO A 49 5.15 -15.81 16.31
N GLY A 50 5.77 -15.14 15.34
CA GLY A 50 5.78 -15.62 13.94
C GLY A 50 4.55 -15.24 13.13
N THR A 51 3.61 -14.50 13.70
CA THR A 51 2.45 -13.95 13.00
C THR A 51 2.66 -12.46 12.73
N ILE A 52 2.40 -12.05 11.48
CA ILE A 52 2.35 -10.63 11.07
C ILE A 52 0.98 -10.43 10.44
N VAL A 53 0.22 -9.48 10.95
CA VAL A 53 -1.04 -9.05 10.33
C VAL A 53 -0.82 -7.75 9.59
N VAL A 54 -1.22 -7.73 8.32
CA VAL A 54 -1.03 -6.60 7.40
C VAL A 54 -2.38 -6.08 6.98
N THR A 55 -2.53 -4.76 6.92
CA THR A 55 -3.72 -4.08 6.38
C THR A 55 -3.35 -2.73 5.80
N ARG A 56 -4.17 -2.23 4.89
CA ARG A 56 -3.97 -0.91 4.28
C ARG A 56 -5.27 -0.15 4.06
N LYS A 57 -5.12 1.17 3.94
CA LYS A 57 -6.12 2.09 3.38
C LYS A 57 -5.38 3.26 2.72
N ASP A 58 -5.68 3.54 1.45
CA ASP A 58 -5.12 4.64 0.64
C ASP A 58 -3.56 4.68 0.54
N SER A 59 -2.86 3.75 1.20
CA SER A 59 -1.38 3.61 1.16
C SER A 59 -1.02 2.25 0.54
N PRO A 60 -0.06 2.18 -0.39
CA PRO A 60 0.25 0.93 -1.07
C PRO A 60 0.85 -0.11 -0.12
N ILE A 61 0.43 -1.36 -0.27
CA ILE A 61 1.08 -2.54 0.30
C ILE A 61 1.11 -3.65 -0.73
N VAL A 62 2.27 -4.25 -0.87
CA VAL A 62 2.56 -5.38 -1.75
C VAL A 62 3.04 -6.56 -0.91
N LEU A 63 2.50 -7.72 -1.21
CA LEU A 63 2.89 -8.98 -0.58
C LEU A 63 3.47 -9.92 -1.63
N GLY A 64 4.44 -10.72 -1.23
CA GLY A 64 5.02 -11.75 -2.08
C GLY A 64 5.42 -12.97 -1.27
N SER A 65 5.50 -14.11 -1.93
CA SER A 65 5.98 -15.36 -1.33
C SER A 65 7.01 -16.02 -2.22
N SER A 66 8.03 -16.62 -1.61
CA SER A 66 9.02 -17.46 -2.26
C SER A 66 9.36 -18.66 -1.36
N GLU A 67 10.21 -19.56 -1.85
CA GLU A 67 10.72 -20.66 -1.03
C GLU A 67 11.49 -20.19 0.22
N LYS A 68 11.98 -18.95 0.23
CA LYS A 68 12.73 -18.36 1.35
C LYS A 68 11.84 -17.72 2.41
N GLY A 69 10.56 -17.51 2.12
CA GLY A 69 9.62 -16.88 3.03
C GLY A 69 8.63 -15.95 2.35
N SER A 70 7.88 -15.23 3.18
CA SER A 70 6.90 -14.24 2.77
C SER A 70 7.42 -12.83 3.02
N TYR A 71 7.03 -11.89 2.17
CA TYR A 71 7.52 -10.52 2.14
C TYR A 71 6.36 -9.55 2.16
N VAL A 72 6.54 -8.42 2.83
CA VAL A 72 5.64 -7.28 2.82
C VAL A 72 6.43 -6.00 2.59
N ALA A 73 5.95 -5.15 1.68
CA ALA A 73 6.58 -3.86 1.39
C ALA A 73 5.54 -2.84 0.93
N SER A 74 5.92 -1.58 0.86
CA SER A 74 5.12 -0.50 0.29
C SER A 74 5.27 -0.38 -1.23
N ASP A 75 6.25 -1.06 -1.83
CA ASP A 75 6.54 -0.99 -3.26
C ASP A 75 6.98 -2.36 -3.80
N ILE A 76 6.62 -2.64 -5.07
CA ILE A 76 6.98 -3.86 -5.80
C ILE A 76 8.51 -4.02 -5.89
N ILE A 77 9.25 -2.93 -6.06
CA ILE A 77 10.71 -2.94 -6.21
C ILE A 77 11.39 -3.63 -5.02
N ALA A 78 10.84 -3.48 -3.82
CA ALA A 78 11.41 -4.10 -2.61
C ALA A 78 11.17 -5.62 -2.53
N VAL A 79 10.23 -6.16 -3.30
CA VAL A 79 9.83 -7.58 -3.26
C VAL A 79 10.31 -8.33 -4.50
N ILE A 80 10.52 -7.64 -5.63
CA ILE A 80 10.74 -8.25 -6.95
C ILE A 80 12.01 -9.11 -7.03
N GLU A 81 13.02 -8.85 -6.21
CA GLU A 81 14.23 -9.69 -6.13
C GLU A 81 13.92 -11.06 -5.49
N ALA A 82 12.89 -11.13 -4.66
CA ALA A 82 12.53 -12.36 -3.97
C ALA A 82 11.46 -13.17 -4.74
N THR A 83 10.53 -12.48 -5.40
CA THR A 83 9.47 -13.09 -6.21
C THR A 83 8.90 -12.08 -7.20
N ARG A 84 8.53 -12.56 -8.39
CA ARG A 84 7.83 -11.78 -9.40
C ARG A 84 6.31 -11.90 -9.32
N ASP A 85 5.81 -12.87 -8.56
CA ASP A 85 4.39 -13.06 -8.33
C ASP A 85 4.02 -12.34 -7.03
N VAL A 86 3.31 -11.24 -7.17
CA VAL A 86 2.96 -10.36 -6.06
C VAL A 86 1.45 -10.19 -5.93
N VAL A 87 1.01 -9.91 -4.72
CA VAL A 87 -0.35 -9.48 -4.42
C VAL A 87 -0.31 -8.01 -4.04
N ILE A 88 -0.98 -7.16 -4.83
CA ILE A 88 -1.20 -5.76 -4.48
C ILE A 88 -2.48 -5.72 -3.66
N MET A 89 -2.37 -5.42 -2.37
CA MET A 89 -3.54 -5.38 -1.49
C MET A 89 -4.49 -4.26 -1.88
N GLU A 90 -5.78 -4.54 -1.82
CA GLU A 90 -6.82 -3.52 -1.91
C GLU A 90 -7.10 -2.89 -0.55
N ASP A 91 -7.83 -1.77 -0.54
CA ASP A 91 -8.20 -1.08 0.69
C ASP A 91 -9.10 -1.94 1.57
N ASN A 92 -8.82 -1.91 2.87
CA ASN A 92 -9.54 -2.66 3.89
C ASN A 92 -9.46 -4.19 3.76
N GLN A 93 -8.54 -4.71 2.96
CA GLN A 93 -8.14 -6.10 3.03
C GLN A 93 -7.16 -6.33 4.17
N PHE A 94 -7.11 -7.58 4.63
CA PHE A 94 -6.18 -8.03 5.65
C PHE A 94 -5.40 -9.24 5.15
N ALA A 95 -4.14 -9.33 5.53
CA ALA A 95 -3.33 -10.51 5.28
C ALA A 95 -2.70 -10.99 6.58
N VAL A 96 -2.72 -12.28 6.81
CA VAL A 96 -2.04 -12.94 7.94
C VAL A 96 -0.86 -13.71 7.38
N MET A 97 0.33 -13.25 7.69
CA MET A 97 1.59 -13.87 7.30
C MET A 97 2.11 -14.74 8.44
N THR A 98 2.41 -15.98 8.13
CA THR A 98 3.00 -16.96 9.06
C THR A 98 4.18 -17.67 8.38
N PRO A 99 4.99 -18.46 9.08
CA PRO A 99 6.01 -19.29 8.44
C PRO A 99 5.46 -20.29 7.43
N SER A 100 4.15 -20.61 7.49
CA SER A 100 3.48 -21.53 6.57
C SER A 100 2.93 -20.85 5.31
N GLY A 101 2.91 -19.53 5.24
CA GLY A 101 2.41 -18.76 4.10
C GLY A 101 1.56 -17.57 4.48
N ILE A 102 0.81 -17.05 3.51
CA ILE A 102 -0.05 -15.87 3.64
C ILE A 102 -1.50 -16.28 3.42
N SER A 103 -2.37 -15.89 4.34
CA SER A 103 -3.83 -16.00 4.21
C SER A 103 -4.44 -14.60 4.08
N TYR A 104 -5.47 -14.45 3.25
CA TYR A 104 -6.06 -13.16 2.93
C TYR A 104 -7.53 -13.11 3.36
N TYR A 105 -7.96 -11.95 3.82
CA TYR A 105 -9.29 -11.71 4.35
C TYR A 105 -9.84 -10.37 3.89
N ASP A 106 -11.14 -10.29 3.72
CA ASP A 106 -11.84 -9.05 3.45
C ASP A 106 -12.10 -8.24 4.73
N GLN A 107 -12.80 -7.11 4.57
CA GLN A 107 -13.18 -6.24 5.68
C GLN A 107 -14.10 -6.95 6.70
N GLN A 108 -14.88 -7.92 6.27
CA GLN A 108 -15.78 -8.71 7.12
C GLN A 108 -15.04 -9.83 7.88
N GLY A 109 -13.78 -10.12 7.50
CA GLY A 109 -12.98 -11.21 8.04
C GLY A 109 -13.23 -12.55 7.36
N GLU A 110 -13.92 -12.54 6.23
CA GLU A 110 -14.10 -13.73 5.42
C GLU A 110 -12.84 -13.97 4.58
N ALA A 111 -12.45 -15.24 4.46
CA ALA A 111 -11.29 -15.62 3.68
C ALA A 111 -11.50 -15.35 2.18
N ILE A 112 -10.53 -14.71 1.54
CA ILE A 112 -10.56 -14.40 0.12
C ILE A 112 -9.36 -15.02 -0.60
N THR A 113 -9.51 -15.20 -1.92
CA THR A 113 -8.40 -15.52 -2.82
C THR A 113 -7.95 -14.24 -3.50
N PRO A 114 -6.72 -13.76 -3.26
CA PRO A 114 -6.24 -12.53 -3.86
C PRO A 114 -5.94 -12.71 -5.36
N GLU A 115 -5.95 -11.62 -6.10
CA GLU A 115 -5.41 -11.57 -7.45
C GLU A 115 -3.86 -11.53 -7.39
N ILE A 116 -3.22 -12.47 -8.08
CA ILE A 116 -1.76 -12.51 -8.21
C ILE A 116 -1.38 -11.77 -9.48
N THR A 117 -0.55 -10.75 -9.33
CA THR A 117 0.03 -10.00 -10.44
C THR A 117 1.44 -10.51 -10.73
N HIS A 118 1.69 -10.96 -11.97
CA HIS A 118 3.04 -11.29 -12.41
C HIS A 118 3.75 -10.03 -12.91
N VAL A 119 4.94 -9.77 -12.40
CA VAL A 119 5.76 -8.60 -12.76
C VAL A 119 6.76 -8.96 -13.83
N ASP A 120 6.48 -8.56 -15.08
CA ASP A 120 7.28 -8.88 -16.26
C ASP A 120 8.43 -7.91 -16.56
N TRP A 121 8.37 -6.70 -15.98
CA TRP A 121 9.39 -5.69 -16.27
C TRP A 121 10.73 -6.01 -15.60
N ASP A 122 11.81 -5.68 -16.32
CA ASP A 122 13.17 -5.95 -15.87
C ASP A 122 13.55 -5.05 -14.68
N ILE A 123 14.23 -5.66 -13.69
CA ILE A 123 14.84 -4.95 -12.56
C ILE A 123 15.79 -3.85 -13.07
N ASP A 124 16.46 -4.07 -14.20
CA ASP A 124 17.35 -3.10 -14.84
C ASP A 124 16.64 -1.78 -15.20
N VAL A 125 15.33 -1.82 -15.49
CA VAL A 125 14.52 -0.62 -15.75
C VAL A 125 14.15 0.10 -14.44
N ALA A 126 14.02 -0.65 -13.35
CA ALA A 126 13.82 -0.13 -12.00
C ALA A 126 15.13 0.35 -11.36
N GLU A 127 16.29 -0.02 -11.94
CA GLU A 127 17.60 0.43 -11.43
C GLU A 127 17.75 1.95 -11.49
N LYS A 128 18.65 2.46 -10.65
CA LYS A 128 18.91 3.91 -10.52
C LYS A 128 19.34 4.63 -11.78
N GLY A 129 19.52 3.91 -12.92
CA GLY A 129 19.81 4.49 -14.22
C GLY A 129 21.10 5.35 -14.24
N GLY A 130 22.10 4.99 -13.42
CA GLY A 130 23.33 5.74 -13.25
C GLY A 130 23.29 6.85 -12.19
N TYR A 131 22.17 7.05 -11.53
CA TYR A 131 22.03 7.98 -10.42
C TYR A 131 22.43 7.34 -9.07
N PRO A 132 22.96 8.11 -8.11
CA PRO A 132 23.36 7.57 -6.79
C PRO A 132 22.16 7.08 -5.96
N ASP A 133 20.97 7.68 -6.16
CA ASP A 133 19.73 7.32 -5.46
C ASP A 133 18.50 7.47 -6.36
N PHE A 134 17.39 6.81 -5.97
CA PHE A 134 16.13 6.83 -6.74
C PHE A 134 15.51 8.22 -6.80
N MET A 135 15.54 8.99 -5.71
CA MET A 135 14.96 10.33 -5.68
C MET A 135 15.61 11.24 -6.71
N LEU A 136 16.94 11.19 -6.85
CA LEU A 136 17.65 12.00 -7.85
C LEU A 136 17.27 11.58 -9.28
N LYS A 137 17.14 10.27 -9.53
CA LYS A 137 16.62 9.74 -10.80
C LYS A 137 15.24 10.30 -11.10
N GLU A 138 14.30 10.18 -10.16
CA GLU A 138 12.92 10.62 -10.30
C GLU A 138 12.82 12.13 -10.56
N ILE A 139 13.61 12.95 -9.85
CA ILE A 139 13.70 14.39 -10.10
C ILE A 139 14.10 14.67 -11.56
N HIS A 140 15.08 13.96 -12.08
CA HIS A 140 15.54 14.13 -13.46
C HIS A 140 14.55 13.58 -14.50
N GLU A 141 13.75 12.59 -14.14
CA GLU A 141 12.71 12.02 -15.01
C GLU A 141 11.44 12.87 -15.06
N GLN A 142 11.18 13.75 -14.08
CA GLN A 142 9.96 14.58 -14.02
C GLN A 142 9.61 15.27 -15.35
N PRO A 143 10.53 15.92 -16.09
CA PRO A 143 10.17 16.59 -17.33
C PRO A 143 9.61 15.64 -18.39
N ARG A 144 10.12 14.40 -18.44
CA ARG A 144 9.62 13.34 -19.32
C ARG A 144 8.26 12.84 -18.85
N VAL A 145 8.16 12.46 -17.58
CA VAL A 145 6.93 11.91 -16.97
C VAL A 145 5.76 12.89 -17.09
N VAL A 146 5.99 14.19 -16.82
CA VAL A 146 4.95 15.23 -16.98
C VAL A 146 4.51 15.32 -18.45
N ARG A 147 5.46 15.30 -19.40
CA ARG A 147 5.13 15.32 -20.83
C ARG A 147 4.31 14.10 -21.25
N ASP A 148 4.71 12.92 -20.80
CA ASP A 148 4.05 11.66 -21.13
C ASP A 148 2.64 11.60 -20.51
N THR A 149 2.48 12.06 -19.28
CA THR A 149 1.18 12.17 -18.59
C THR A 149 0.22 13.13 -19.30
N LEU A 150 0.74 14.23 -19.84
CA LEU A 150 -0.05 15.23 -20.56
C LEU A 150 -0.24 14.87 -22.06
N ALA A 151 0.47 13.88 -22.57
CA ALA A 151 0.35 13.47 -23.96
C ALA A 151 -1.10 13.02 -24.26
N GLY A 152 -1.68 13.62 -25.30
CA GLY A 152 -3.09 13.39 -25.67
C GLY A 152 -4.13 14.09 -24.80
N ARG A 153 -3.72 14.66 -23.65
CA ARG A 153 -4.62 15.37 -22.73
C ARG A 153 -4.54 16.90 -22.82
N MET A 154 -3.63 17.42 -23.64
CA MET A 154 -3.50 18.85 -23.89
C MET A 154 -3.78 19.19 -25.34
N SER A 155 -4.60 20.22 -25.57
CA SER A 155 -4.80 20.87 -26.88
C SER A 155 -4.57 22.35 -26.72
N GLY A 156 -3.35 22.81 -27.06
CA GLY A 156 -2.92 24.19 -26.81
C GLY A 156 -2.81 24.48 -25.30
N ARG A 157 -3.67 25.35 -24.77
CA ARG A 157 -3.75 25.70 -23.35
C ARG A 157 -4.92 25.04 -22.63
N GLU A 158 -5.68 24.20 -23.32
CA GLU A 158 -6.82 23.48 -22.74
C GLU A 158 -6.42 22.07 -22.36
N ILE A 159 -6.84 21.64 -21.17
CA ILE A 159 -6.70 20.28 -20.69
C ILE A 159 -8.00 19.54 -21.01
N LYS A 160 -7.88 18.40 -21.71
CA LYS A 160 -8.99 17.49 -21.98
C LYS A 160 -8.73 16.20 -21.20
N ILE A 161 -9.63 15.91 -20.28
CA ILE A 161 -9.65 14.64 -19.54
C ILE A 161 -10.97 13.98 -19.95
N ASP A 162 -10.90 13.01 -20.85
CA ASP A 162 -12.09 12.39 -21.45
C ASP A 162 -12.98 11.67 -20.42
N GLU A 163 -12.37 11.29 -19.28
CA GLU A 163 -13.06 10.61 -18.16
C GLU A 163 -13.68 11.61 -17.16
N LEU A 164 -13.39 12.91 -17.29
CA LEU A 164 -13.90 13.91 -16.37
C LEU A 164 -15.31 14.34 -16.81
N THR A 165 -16.32 13.93 -16.08
CA THR A 165 -17.73 14.27 -16.34
C THR A 165 -18.12 15.67 -15.81
N LEU A 166 -17.20 16.37 -15.14
CA LEU A 166 -17.46 17.70 -14.59
C LEU A 166 -17.53 18.77 -15.69
N THR A 167 -18.57 19.56 -15.64
CA THR A 167 -18.73 20.72 -16.52
C THR A 167 -17.80 21.87 -16.07
N ARG A 168 -17.50 22.79 -16.97
CA ARG A 168 -16.70 24.00 -16.66
C ARG A 168 -17.32 24.86 -15.55
N GLN A 169 -18.64 24.83 -15.39
CA GLN A 169 -19.36 25.53 -14.31
C GLN A 169 -19.12 24.83 -12.96
N GLU A 170 -19.18 23.52 -12.91
CA GLU A 170 -18.89 22.75 -11.69
C GLU A 170 -17.44 22.88 -11.25
N LEU A 171 -16.50 22.88 -12.19
CA LEU A 171 -15.08 23.13 -11.88
C LEU A 171 -14.81 24.52 -11.25
N ASN A 172 -15.61 25.53 -11.62
CA ASN A 172 -15.47 26.88 -11.05
C ASN A 172 -16.04 26.99 -9.63
N TYR A 173 -16.85 26.02 -9.18
CA TYR A 173 -17.39 25.96 -7.81
C TYR A 173 -16.53 25.15 -6.85
N ILE A 174 -15.48 24.48 -7.33
CA ILE A 174 -14.53 23.78 -6.46
C ILE A 174 -13.62 24.82 -5.82
N ASP A 175 -13.89 25.16 -4.56
CA ASP A 175 -13.01 25.98 -3.73
C ASP A 175 -11.76 25.18 -3.33
N ARG A 176 -10.64 25.89 -3.22
CA ARG A 176 -9.33 25.33 -2.86
C ARG A 176 -9.19 25.14 -1.37
#